data_d26ef2570206e3664c3a50f96eea2197
#
_entry.id   d26ef2570206e3664c3a50f96eea2197
#
_cell.length_a   1.000
_cell.length_b   1.000
_cell.length_c   1.000
_cell.angle_alpha   90.00
_cell.angle_beta   90.00
_cell.angle_gamma   90.00
#
_symmetry.space_group_name_H-M   'P 1'
#
loop_
_entity.id
_entity.type
_entity.pdbx_description
1 polymer ?
#
loop_
_entity_poly.entity_id
_entity_poly.type
_entity_poly.pdbx_seq_one_letter_code
_entity_poly.pdbx_strand_id
1 'polypeptide(L)'
;MNRAHFGEDAINSTPNGALIPTFAALRFATGVGAWVAPDKAARLFGLGSDHRQPFITQLFGSRELTLAMAITDTASPQLRTRALQLGLLADTLDIIAALRGIPGHTLSAAGAILTGGGAALFAGLGVAALAAQRRATVAMR
;
A
#
# COMPACT_ATOMS: atom_id res chain seq x y z
N MET A 1 -37.80 8.03 -22.38
CA MET A 1 -37.43 6.60 -22.42
C MET A 1 -35.99 6.50 -21.93
N ASN A 2 -35.80 6.20 -20.64
CA ASN A 2 -34.52 6.36 -19.93
C ASN A 2 -34.13 4.99 -19.37
N ARG A 3 -33.31 4.21 -20.11
CA ARG A 3 -32.85 2.87 -19.71
C ARG A 3 -31.32 2.75 -19.54
N ALA A 4 -30.58 3.85 -19.57
CA ALA A 4 -29.12 3.81 -19.61
C ALA A 4 -28.41 4.05 -18.25
N HIS A 5 -29.11 4.44 -17.18
CA HIS A 5 -28.46 4.79 -15.91
C HIS A 5 -28.47 3.71 -14.81
N PHE A 6 -29.15 2.59 -15.00
CA PHE A 6 -29.25 1.54 -13.97
C PHE A 6 -28.07 0.54 -13.95
N GLY A 7 -27.16 0.59 -14.91
CA GLY A 7 -26.07 -0.39 -15.03
C GLY A 7 -24.75 0.04 -14.39
N GLU A 8 -24.47 1.34 -14.34
CA GLU A 8 -23.16 1.84 -13.85
C GLU A 8 -23.07 1.88 -12.32
N ASP A 9 -24.16 2.17 -11.63
CA ASP A 9 -24.19 2.23 -10.17
C ASP A 9 -24.08 0.84 -9.51
N ALA A 10 -24.51 -0.22 -10.20
CA ALA A 10 -24.42 -1.59 -9.70
C ALA A 10 -23.02 -2.19 -9.79
N ILE A 11 -22.18 -1.72 -10.71
CA ILE A 11 -20.80 -2.19 -10.88
C ILE A 11 -19.88 -1.60 -9.80
N ASN A 12 -20.17 -0.39 -9.33
CA ASN A 12 -19.42 0.28 -8.25
C ASN A 12 -19.80 -0.18 -6.83
N SER A 13 -20.90 -0.89 -6.67
CA SER A 13 -21.39 -1.37 -5.37
C SER A 13 -20.90 -2.77 -4.98
N THR A 14 -20.07 -3.44 -5.80
CA THR A 14 -19.44 -4.69 -5.37
C THR A 14 -18.29 -4.41 -4.42
N PRO A 15 -18.16 -5.16 -3.30
CA PRO A 15 -17.04 -5.00 -2.35
C PRO A 15 -15.67 -5.04 -3.04
N ASN A 16 -15.56 -5.70 -4.17
CA ASN A 16 -14.35 -5.81 -4.98
C ASN A 16 -14.04 -4.53 -5.79
N GLY A 17 -15.05 -3.71 -6.12
CA GLY A 17 -14.86 -2.45 -6.85
C GLY A 17 -14.17 -1.36 -6.01
N ALA A 18 -14.40 -1.35 -4.71
CA ALA A 18 -13.81 -0.38 -3.79
C ALA A 18 -12.40 -0.77 -3.29
N LEU A 19 -12.01 -2.05 -3.38
CA LEU A 19 -10.77 -2.55 -2.76
C LEU A 19 -9.52 -1.89 -3.34
N ILE A 20 -9.38 -1.84 -4.65
CA ILE A 20 -8.19 -1.27 -5.31
C ILE A 20 -8.06 0.24 -5.04
N PRO A 21 -9.12 1.07 -5.24
CA PRO A 21 -9.02 2.49 -4.92
C PRO A 21 -8.78 2.75 -3.43
N THR A 22 -9.39 2.00 -2.52
CA THR A 22 -9.13 2.12 -1.09
C THR A 22 -7.68 1.78 -0.75
N PHE A 23 -7.15 0.70 -1.30
CA PHE A 23 -5.75 0.32 -1.11
C PHE A 23 -4.80 1.39 -1.64
N ALA A 24 -5.04 1.91 -2.84
CA ALA A 24 -4.25 3.00 -3.40
C ALA A 24 -4.33 4.28 -2.54
N ALA A 25 -5.51 4.63 -2.03
CA ALA A 25 -5.70 5.79 -1.15
C ALA A 25 -4.93 5.63 0.18
N LEU A 26 -4.91 4.44 0.77
CA LEU A 26 -4.13 4.16 1.98
C LEU A 26 -2.63 4.32 1.74
N ARG A 27 -2.10 3.77 0.63
CA ARG A 27 -0.70 3.98 0.24
C ARG A 27 -0.39 5.46 0.00
N PHE A 28 -1.27 6.15 -0.71
CA PHE A 28 -1.11 7.57 -0.98
C PHE A 28 -1.06 8.39 0.32
N ALA A 29 -2.00 8.16 1.24
CA ALA A 29 -2.03 8.83 2.53
C ALA A 29 -0.77 8.55 3.36
N THR A 30 -0.29 7.30 3.38
CA THR A 30 0.97 6.92 4.03
C THR A 30 2.16 7.65 3.41
N GLY A 31 2.23 7.70 2.09
CA GLY A 31 3.30 8.38 1.36
C GLY A 31 3.32 9.88 1.60
N VAL A 32 2.16 10.54 1.53
CA VAL A 32 2.02 11.98 1.84
C VAL A 32 2.40 12.25 3.29
N GLY A 33 1.93 11.45 4.24
CA GLY A 33 2.25 11.60 5.65
C GLY A 33 3.76 11.50 5.92
N ALA A 34 4.44 10.55 5.29
CA ALA A 34 5.89 10.38 5.39
C ALA A 34 6.67 11.56 4.76
N TRP A 35 6.11 12.20 3.74
CA TRP A 35 6.71 13.37 3.10
C TRP A 35 6.50 14.66 3.87
N VAL A 36 5.27 14.92 4.31
CA VAL A 36 4.86 16.19 4.95
C VAL A 36 5.34 16.27 6.41
N ALA A 37 5.37 15.12 7.10
CA ALA A 37 5.73 15.06 8.50
C ALA A 37 6.72 13.91 8.81
N PRO A 38 7.93 13.91 8.18
CA PRO A 38 8.86 12.78 8.24
C PRO A 38 9.31 12.46 9.66
N ASP A 39 9.53 13.47 10.52
CA ASP A 39 9.91 13.25 11.92
C ASP A 39 8.80 12.59 12.74
N LYS A 40 7.54 12.96 12.48
CA LYS A 40 6.38 12.34 13.14
C LYS A 40 6.19 10.90 12.65
N ALA A 41 6.30 10.68 11.35
CA ALA A 41 6.22 9.37 10.76
C ALA A 41 7.35 8.46 11.23
N ALA A 42 8.59 8.95 11.29
CA ALA A 42 9.73 8.21 11.82
C ALA A 42 9.50 7.75 13.28
N ARG A 43 9.03 8.67 14.14
CA ARG A 43 8.69 8.32 15.52
C ARG A 43 7.55 7.31 15.62
N LEU A 44 6.52 7.43 14.78
CA LEU A 44 5.41 6.48 14.70
C LEU A 44 5.91 5.08 14.32
N PHE A 45 6.83 4.99 13.38
CA PHE A 45 7.43 3.71 12.96
C PHE A 45 8.49 3.19 13.95
N GLY A 46 8.71 3.88 15.08
CA GLY A 46 9.66 3.46 16.09
C GLY A 46 11.13 3.55 15.64
N LEU A 47 11.37 4.28 14.59
CA LEU A 47 12.71 4.67 14.17
C LEU A 47 13.21 5.74 15.15
N GLY A 48 14.41 5.58 15.67
CA GLY A 48 14.98 6.50 16.68
C GLY A 48 15.04 7.97 16.25
N SER A 49 15.69 8.81 17.03
CA SER A 49 15.81 10.26 16.77
C SER A 49 17.08 10.65 16.01
N ASP A 50 17.60 9.78 15.16
CA ASP A 50 18.78 10.08 14.32
C ASP A 50 18.42 11.11 13.24
N HIS A 51 19.31 12.04 12.96
CA HIS A 51 19.16 13.09 11.93
C HIS A 51 18.95 12.55 10.51
N ARG A 52 19.23 11.28 10.26
CA ARG A 52 19.01 10.61 8.96
C ARG A 52 17.60 10.05 8.78
N GLN A 53 16.85 9.91 9.86
CA GLN A 53 15.52 9.28 9.83
C GLN A 53 14.50 10.03 8.97
N PRO A 54 14.44 11.38 8.95
CA PRO A 54 13.54 12.11 8.07
C PRO A 54 13.76 11.78 6.59
N PHE A 55 15.02 11.70 6.15
CA PHE A 55 15.36 11.36 4.76
C PHE A 55 14.94 9.93 4.39
N ILE A 56 15.23 8.96 5.25
CA ILE A 56 14.82 7.55 5.04
C ILE A 56 13.29 7.45 4.98
N THR A 57 12.59 8.18 5.86
CA THR A 57 11.13 8.22 5.90
C THR A 57 10.55 8.82 4.62
N GLN A 58 11.17 9.86 4.07
CA GLN A 58 10.77 10.45 2.79
C GLN A 58 11.02 9.50 1.60
N LEU A 59 12.10 8.72 1.61
CA LEU A 59 12.33 7.68 0.59
C LEU A 59 11.25 6.60 0.64
N PHE A 60 10.88 6.16 1.84
CA PHE A 60 9.74 5.27 2.04
C PHE A 60 8.44 5.90 1.49
N GLY A 61 8.20 7.18 1.81
CA GLY A 61 7.04 7.92 1.31
C GLY A 61 7.00 8.01 -0.21
N SER A 62 8.15 8.24 -0.87
CA SER A 62 8.26 8.28 -2.33
C SER A 62 7.86 6.94 -2.97
N ARG A 63 8.28 5.82 -2.36
CA ARG A 63 7.89 4.47 -2.80
C ARG A 63 6.38 4.29 -2.71
N GLU A 64 5.76 4.66 -1.59
CA GLU A 64 4.33 4.52 -1.39
C GLU A 64 3.52 5.38 -2.36
N LEU A 65 3.94 6.63 -2.63
CA LEU A 65 3.32 7.51 -3.61
C LEU A 65 3.40 6.91 -5.03
N THR A 66 4.57 6.43 -5.43
CA THR A 66 4.78 5.83 -6.75
C THR A 66 3.91 4.59 -6.95
N LEU A 67 3.84 3.72 -5.94
CA LEU A 67 2.99 2.53 -5.98
C LEU A 67 1.51 2.90 -6.02
N ALA A 68 1.07 3.89 -5.24
CA ALA A 68 -0.31 4.36 -5.26
C ALA A 68 -0.71 4.87 -6.63
N MET A 69 0.12 5.69 -7.27
CA MET A 69 -0.12 6.21 -8.62
C MET A 69 -0.19 5.09 -9.66
N ALA A 70 0.74 4.13 -9.61
CA ALA A 70 0.75 3.03 -10.55
C ALA A 70 -0.44 2.06 -10.37
N ILE A 71 -0.93 1.89 -9.13
CA ILE A 71 -2.13 1.08 -8.84
C ILE A 71 -3.40 1.76 -9.37
N THR A 72 -3.47 3.08 -9.39
CA THR A 72 -4.63 3.84 -9.90
C THR A 72 -4.65 4.00 -11.40
N ASP A 73 -3.59 3.64 -12.11
CA ASP A 73 -3.56 3.72 -13.57
C ASP A 73 -4.60 2.77 -14.19
N THR A 74 -5.64 3.35 -14.79
CA THR A 74 -6.71 2.63 -15.47
C THR A 74 -6.39 2.33 -16.93
N ALA A 75 -5.44 3.06 -17.52
CA ALA A 75 -5.06 2.92 -18.93
C ALA A 75 -4.17 1.69 -19.17
N SER A 76 -3.44 1.24 -18.15
CA SER A 76 -2.54 0.09 -18.26
C SER A 76 -2.79 -0.98 -17.19
N PRO A 77 -3.67 -1.96 -17.44
CA PRO A 77 -3.89 -3.09 -16.52
C PRO A 77 -2.60 -3.86 -16.18
N GLN A 78 -1.66 -3.91 -17.11
CA GLN A 78 -0.35 -4.55 -16.90
C GLN A 78 0.50 -3.78 -15.89
N LEU A 79 0.54 -2.45 -15.99
CA LEU A 79 1.25 -1.60 -15.02
C LEU A 79 0.65 -1.77 -13.63
N ARG A 80 -0.67 -1.74 -13.51
CA ARG A 80 -1.37 -1.98 -12.25
C ARG A 80 -0.99 -3.32 -11.63
N THR A 81 -1.03 -4.40 -12.43
CA THR A 81 -0.66 -5.74 -11.94
C THR A 81 0.78 -5.78 -11.43
N ARG A 82 1.71 -5.20 -12.18
CA ARG A 82 3.12 -5.12 -11.77
C ARG A 82 3.31 -4.28 -10.52
N ALA A 83 2.61 -3.15 -10.40
CA ALA A 83 2.65 -2.31 -9.21
C ALA A 83 2.16 -3.06 -7.96
N LEU A 84 1.07 -3.83 -8.08
CA LEU A 84 0.57 -4.68 -6.99
C LEU A 84 1.58 -5.77 -6.60
N GLN A 85 2.24 -6.39 -7.57
CA GLN A 85 3.27 -7.41 -7.32
C GLN A 85 4.52 -6.82 -6.66
N LEU A 86 5.00 -5.68 -7.15
CA LEU A 86 6.16 -4.99 -6.58
C LEU A 86 5.85 -4.45 -5.18
N GLY A 87 4.64 -3.93 -4.96
CA GLY A 87 4.18 -3.52 -3.65
C GLY A 87 4.17 -4.69 -2.67
N LEU A 88 3.60 -5.83 -3.06
CA LEU A 88 3.60 -7.03 -2.23
C LEU A 88 5.02 -7.50 -1.89
N LEU A 89 5.94 -7.48 -2.86
CA LEU A 89 7.34 -7.80 -2.62
C LEU A 89 7.97 -6.82 -1.61
N ALA A 90 7.77 -5.52 -1.80
CA ALA A 90 8.30 -4.49 -0.90
C ALA A 90 7.75 -4.66 0.53
N ASP A 91 6.44 -4.86 0.68
CA ASP A 91 5.80 -5.07 1.98
C ASP A 91 6.33 -6.34 2.67
N THR A 92 6.57 -7.41 1.90
CA THR A 92 7.18 -8.65 2.42
C THR A 92 8.60 -8.41 2.93
N LEU A 93 9.40 -7.64 2.20
CA LEU A 93 10.76 -7.29 2.64
C LEU A 93 10.73 -6.39 3.87
N ASP A 94 9.77 -5.48 3.99
CA ASP A 94 9.59 -4.64 5.18
C ASP A 94 9.21 -5.48 6.41
N ILE A 95 8.35 -6.49 6.25
CA ILE A 95 8.04 -7.45 7.34
C ILE A 95 9.32 -8.16 7.80
N ILE A 96 10.11 -8.66 6.86
CA ILE A 96 11.37 -9.35 7.17
C ILE A 96 12.34 -8.39 7.89
N ALA A 97 12.45 -7.14 7.42
CA ALA A 97 13.29 -6.13 8.03
C ALA A 97 12.83 -5.79 9.47
N ALA A 98 11.53 -5.63 9.69
CA ALA A 98 10.96 -5.39 11.01
C ALA A 98 11.26 -6.56 11.97
N LEU A 99 11.07 -7.81 11.53
CA LEU A 99 11.37 -8.99 12.33
C LEU A 99 12.87 -9.09 12.69
N ARG A 100 13.76 -8.70 11.79
CA ARG A 100 15.20 -8.66 12.07
C ARG A 100 15.63 -7.51 12.98
N GLY A 101 14.86 -6.42 12.96
CA GLY A 101 15.12 -5.25 13.80
C GLY A 101 14.89 -5.50 15.30
N ILE A 102 14.05 -6.47 15.67
CA ILE A 102 13.75 -6.79 17.06
C ILE A 102 14.98 -7.33 17.82
N PRO A 103 15.62 -8.44 17.38
CA PRO A 103 16.78 -8.97 18.10
C PRO A 103 18.01 -8.06 18.00
N GLY A 104 18.10 -7.24 16.94
CA GLY A 104 19.19 -6.28 16.77
C GLY A 104 19.04 -4.99 17.57
N HIS A 105 18.00 -4.84 18.38
CA HIS A 105 17.66 -3.62 19.12
C HIS A 105 17.62 -2.33 18.29
N THR A 106 17.46 -2.46 16.95
CA THR A 106 17.36 -1.32 16.02
C THR A 106 15.95 -0.75 15.97
N LEU A 107 14.95 -1.54 16.37
CA LEU A 107 13.55 -1.13 16.53
C LEU A 107 13.05 -1.45 17.93
N SER A 108 12.24 -0.56 18.49
CA SER A 108 11.44 -0.90 19.67
C SER A 108 10.38 -1.94 19.31
N ALA A 109 9.89 -2.70 20.28
CA ALA A 109 8.82 -3.67 20.05
C ALA A 109 7.57 -3.01 19.45
N ALA A 110 7.20 -1.82 19.94
CA ALA A 110 6.09 -1.04 19.38
C ALA A 110 6.35 -0.61 17.93
N GLY A 111 7.58 -0.16 17.63
CA GLY A 111 7.99 0.21 16.27
C GLY A 111 7.96 -0.99 15.32
N ALA A 112 8.43 -2.15 15.75
CA ALA A 112 8.37 -3.38 14.96
C ALA A 112 6.93 -3.83 14.67
N ILE A 113 6.02 -3.70 15.65
CA ILE A 113 4.59 -4.00 15.47
C ILE A 113 3.95 -3.02 14.49
N LEU A 114 4.22 -1.72 14.60
CA LEU A 114 3.64 -0.71 13.71
C LEU A 114 4.17 -0.85 12.28
N THR A 115 5.49 -0.98 12.11
CA THR A 115 6.11 -1.12 10.80
C THR A 115 5.79 -2.46 10.17
N GLY A 116 6.03 -3.57 10.88
CA GLY A 116 5.77 -4.92 10.39
C GLY A 116 4.28 -5.21 10.23
N GLY A 117 3.45 -4.74 11.16
CA GLY A 117 1.99 -4.88 11.09
C GLY A 117 1.38 -4.04 9.96
N GLY A 118 1.87 -2.82 9.74
CA GLY A 118 1.48 -1.99 8.61
C GLY A 118 1.84 -2.64 7.27
N ALA A 119 3.06 -3.16 7.15
CA ALA A 119 3.50 -3.89 5.97
C ALA A 119 2.68 -5.18 5.76
N ALA A 120 2.35 -5.93 6.82
CA ALA A 120 1.50 -7.11 6.74
C ALA A 120 0.07 -6.76 6.27
N LEU A 121 -0.50 -5.66 6.74
CA LEU A 121 -1.77 -5.15 6.26
C LEU A 121 -1.72 -4.84 4.76
N PHE A 122 -0.71 -4.10 4.30
CA PHE A 122 -0.54 -3.76 2.90
C PHE A 122 -0.28 -5.00 2.03
N ALA A 123 0.51 -5.96 2.50
CA ALA A 123 0.70 -7.24 1.81
C ALA A 123 -0.62 -8.00 1.66
N GLY A 124 -1.43 -8.08 2.71
CA GLY A 124 -2.75 -8.71 2.68
C GLY A 124 -3.71 -8.04 1.69
N LEU A 125 -3.77 -6.70 1.70
CA LEU A 125 -4.56 -5.93 0.74
C LEU A 125 -4.05 -6.10 -0.70
N GLY A 126 -2.73 -6.17 -0.89
CA GLY A 126 -2.11 -6.44 -2.18
C GLY A 126 -2.48 -7.81 -2.76
N VAL A 127 -2.45 -8.85 -1.93
CA VAL A 127 -2.91 -10.20 -2.32
C VAL A 127 -4.39 -10.19 -2.70
N ALA A 128 -5.24 -9.55 -1.87
CA ALA A 128 -6.67 -9.44 -2.14
C ALA A 128 -6.96 -8.68 -3.45
N ALA A 129 -6.25 -7.59 -3.71
CA ALA A 129 -6.37 -6.80 -4.93
C ALA A 129 -5.95 -7.60 -6.18
N LEU A 130 -4.83 -8.35 -6.11
CA LEU A 130 -4.39 -9.25 -7.19
C LEU A 130 -5.41 -10.35 -7.47
N ALA A 131 -5.98 -10.95 -6.42
CA ALA A 131 -7.01 -11.97 -6.56
C ALA A 131 -8.29 -11.41 -7.21
N ALA A 132 -8.73 -10.22 -6.79
CA ALA A 132 -9.88 -9.53 -7.36
C ALA A 132 -9.67 -9.22 -8.85
N GLN A 133 -8.50 -8.73 -9.21
CA GLN A 133 -8.15 -8.43 -10.61
C GLN A 133 -8.14 -9.68 -11.50
N ARG A 134 -7.61 -10.80 -11.01
CA ARG A 134 -7.63 -12.08 -11.74
C ARG A 134 -9.06 -12.59 -11.98
N ARG A 135 -9.93 -12.48 -10.97
CA ARG A 135 -11.35 -12.89 -11.10
C ARG A 135 -12.08 -12.05 -12.16
N ALA A 136 -11.86 -10.74 -12.18
CA ALA A 136 -12.44 -9.85 -13.18
C ALA A 136 -11.99 -10.22 -14.61
N THR A 137 -10.71 -10.53 -14.80
CA THR A 137 -10.17 -10.95 -16.11
C THR A 137 -10.76 -12.28 -16.61
N VAL A 138 -11.01 -13.23 -15.69
CA VAL A 138 -11.62 -14.54 -16.05
C VAL A 138 -13.10 -14.38 -16.41
N ALA A 139 -13.83 -13.50 -15.72
CA ALA A 139 -15.25 -13.26 -15.97
C ALA A 139 -15.54 -12.57 -17.32
N MET A 140 -14.54 -11.95 -17.94
CA MET A 140 -14.64 -11.26 -19.23
C MET A 140 -14.29 -12.16 -20.46
N ARG A 141 -13.88 -13.41 -20.22
CA ARG A 141 -13.55 -14.40 -21.26
C ARG A 141 -14.68 -15.39 -21.49
#